data_bfd22d02216b0fcb90a913b204386a58
#
_entry.id   bfd22d02216b0fcb90a913b204386a58
#
_cell.length_a   1.000
_cell.length_b   1.000
_cell.length_c   1.000
_cell.angle_alpha   90.00
_cell.angle_beta   90.00
_cell.angle_gamma   90.00
#
_symmetry.space_group_name_H-M   'P 1'
#
loop_
_entity.id
_entity.type
_entity.pdbx_description
1 polymer ?
#
loop_
_entity_poly.entity_id
_entity_poly.type
_entity_poly.pdbx_seq_one_letter_code
_entity_poly.pdbx_strand_id
1 'polypeptide(L)'
;MHQMPKLPYEMEALAPLMSKETFDFHYGKHLQTYVNNLNKLIVGTPYENLELEQIVCQADDGIYNNAAQTWNHTFFFQLLTPKRPSLPDDLAGLLTRDFGSVDQFKEDFTKAALGLFGSGWVWLVLGKDGKLSLLPTPNAGNPLKDGLKPLLVIDVWEHAYYIDYRNNRAAFIEAFWKLVNWEKVADLLG
;
A
#
# COMPACT_ATOMS: atom_id res chain seq x y z
N MET A 1 19.21 -7.12 -8.77
CA MET A 1 19.05 -7.32 -7.30
C MET A 1 18.27 -6.15 -6.74
N HIS A 2 17.13 -6.42 -6.12
CA HIS A 2 16.24 -5.41 -5.51
C HIS A 2 16.80 -4.99 -4.14
N GLN A 3 16.54 -3.75 -3.77
CA GLN A 3 17.01 -3.15 -2.52
C GLN A 3 15.84 -2.69 -1.66
N MET A 4 16.09 -2.56 -0.35
CA MET A 4 15.13 -1.91 0.54
C MET A 4 14.89 -0.46 0.10
N PRO A 5 13.62 -0.04 -0.03
CA PRO A 5 13.31 1.34 -0.33
C PRO A 5 13.75 2.25 0.83
N LYS A 6 14.15 3.48 0.51
CA LYS A 6 14.35 4.48 1.56
C LYS A 6 13.00 5.04 1.99
N LEU A 7 12.79 5.17 3.30
CA LEU A 7 11.65 5.91 3.84
C LEU A 7 11.81 7.41 3.56
N PRO A 8 10.73 8.12 3.22
CA PRO A 8 10.77 9.59 3.03
C PRO A 8 10.72 10.36 4.36
N TYR A 9 10.75 9.68 5.50
CA TYR A 9 10.70 10.22 6.87
C TYR A 9 11.45 9.28 7.82
N GLU A 10 11.76 9.78 9.02
CA GLU A 10 12.35 8.97 10.09
C GLU A 10 11.32 8.00 10.69
N MET A 11 11.74 6.83 11.15
CA MET A 11 10.86 5.75 11.63
C MET A 11 9.97 6.19 12.80
N GLU A 12 10.39 7.18 13.58
CA GLU A 12 9.64 7.76 14.69
C GLU A 12 8.64 8.85 14.27
N ALA A 13 8.74 9.34 13.05
CA ALA A 13 8.03 10.55 12.63
C ALA A 13 6.50 10.39 12.59
N LEU A 14 6.00 9.17 12.47
CA LEU A 14 4.56 8.90 12.43
C LEU A 14 3.94 8.62 13.81
N ALA A 15 4.76 8.61 14.86
CA ALA A 15 4.24 8.44 16.24
C ALA A 15 3.33 9.63 16.63
N PRO A 16 2.33 9.42 17.48
CA PRO A 16 1.94 8.14 18.13
C PRO A 16 1.00 7.27 17.28
N LEU A 17 0.70 7.66 16.04
CA LEU A 17 -0.27 6.95 15.17
C LEU A 17 0.30 5.65 14.57
N MET A 18 1.60 5.60 14.38
CA MET A 18 2.35 4.41 14.02
C MET A 18 3.70 4.49 14.73
N SER A 19 3.95 3.56 15.65
CA SER A 19 5.13 3.60 16.51
C SER A 19 6.39 3.18 15.77
N LYS A 20 7.55 3.60 16.31
CA LYS A 20 8.84 3.10 15.86
C LYS A 20 8.92 1.56 15.94
N GLU A 21 8.35 0.96 16.99
CA GLU A 21 8.32 -0.50 17.13
C GLU A 21 7.60 -1.17 15.95
N THR A 22 6.47 -0.62 15.51
CA THR A 22 5.80 -1.09 14.29
C THR A 22 6.73 -1.01 13.08
N PHE A 23 7.48 0.09 12.89
CA PHE A 23 8.47 0.21 11.81
C PHE A 23 9.63 -0.78 11.94
N ASP A 24 10.15 -1.01 13.14
CA ASP A 24 11.24 -1.97 13.38
C ASP A 24 10.86 -3.38 12.89
N PHE A 25 9.59 -3.76 13.03
CA PHE A 25 9.10 -5.05 12.55
C PHE A 25 8.53 -4.99 11.13
N HIS A 26 7.63 -4.06 10.84
CA HIS A 26 6.91 -4.04 9.57
C HIS A 26 7.83 -3.66 8.38
N TYR A 27 8.62 -2.59 8.52
CA TYR A 27 9.62 -2.20 7.53
C TYR A 27 10.92 -2.99 7.71
N GLY A 28 11.49 -3.01 8.91
CA GLY A 28 12.82 -3.55 9.18
C GLY A 28 12.91 -5.08 9.17
N LYS A 29 11.79 -5.81 9.29
CA LYS A 29 11.77 -7.29 9.27
C LYS A 29 10.89 -7.83 8.14
N HIS A 30 9.58 -7.50 8.11
CA HIS A 30 8.68 -8.07 7.08
C HIS A 30 9.12 -7.67 5.68
N LEU A 31 9.20 -6.37 5.38
CA LEU A 31 9.62 -5.91 4.06
C LEU A 31 11.02 -6.39 3.71
N GLN A 32 11.98 -6.30 4.64
CA GLN A 32 13.35 -6.79 4.42
C GLN A 32 13.36 -8.29 4.07
N THR A 33 12.50 -9.08 4.72
CA THR A 33 12.41 -10.52 4.44
C THR A 33 11.90 -10.78 3.03
N TYR A 34 10.88 -10.05 2.57
CA TYR A 34 10.37 -10.17 1.20
C TYR A 34 11.43 -9.79 0.16
N VAL A 35 12.15 -8.70 0.36
CA VAL A 35 13.27 -8.30 -0.51
C VAL A 35 14.35 -9.38 -0.57
N ASN A 36 14.75 -9.91 0.58
CA ASN A 36 15.78 -10.96 0.66
C ASN A 36 15.34 -12.25 -0.02
N ASN A 37 14.09 -12.66 0.19
CA ASN A 37 13.54 -13.87 -0.42
C ASN A 37 13.37 -13.70 -1.93
N LEU A 38 12.85 -12.56 -2.39
CA LEU A 38 12.76 -12.26 -3.82
C LEU A 38 14.14 -12.40 -4.48
N ASN A 39 15.15 -11.74 -3.92
CA ASN A 39 16.51 -11.78 -4.47
C ASN A 39 17.11 -13.20 -4.54
N LYS A 40 16.72 -14.09 -3.61
CA LYS A 40 17.16 -15.49 -3.66
C LYS A 40 16.39 -16.28 -4.73
N LEU A 41 15.09 -16.05 -4.85
CA LEU A 41 14.20 -16.81 -5.71
C LEU A 41 14.40 -16.52 -7.20
N ILE A 42 14.81 -15.28 -7.56
CA ILE A 42 14.97 -14.87 -8.96
C ILE A 42 16.30 -15.27 -9.59
N VAL A 43 17.29 -15.67 -8.79
CA VAL A 43 18.62 -16.08 -9.31
C VAL A 43 18.50 -17.22 -10.31
N GLY A 44 19.08 -17.06 -11.51
CA GLY A 44 19.05 -18.04 -12.58
C GLY A 44 17.68 -18.21 -13.26
N THR A 45 16.71 -17.35 -12.94
CA THR A 45 15.39 -17.33 -13.59
C THR A 45 15.29 -16.22 -14.63
N PRO A 46 14.27 -16.22 -15.50
CA PRO A 46 14.00 -15.10 -16.41
C PRO A 46 13.76 -13.75 -15.71
N TYR A 47 13.48 -13.76 -14.41
CA TYR A 47 13.16 -12.58 -13.61
C TYR A 47 14.39 -11.89 -12.99
N GLU A 48 15.58 -12.49 -13.05
CA GLU A 48 16.78 -12.03 -12.33
C GLU A 48 17.17 -10.58 -12.63
N ASN A 49 16.96 -10.14 -13.86
CA ASN A 49 17.33 -8.79 -14.32
C ASN A 49 16.13 -7.89 -14.64
N LEU A 50 14.91 -8.27 -14.23
CA LEU A 50 13.72 -7.47 -14.44
C LEU A 50 13.52 -6.45 -13.32
N GLU A 51 12.86 -5.34 -13.67
CA GLU A 51 12.35 -4.38 -12.69
C GLU A 51 11.22 -5.02 -11.86
N LEU A 52 11.02 -4.51 -10.63
CA LEU A 52 10.08 -5.09 -9.67
C LEU A 52 8.65 -5.17 -10.22
N GLU A 53 8.17 -4.11 -10.90
CA GLU A 53 6.86 -4.06 -11.53
C GLU A 53 6.69 -5.14 -12.61
N GLN A 54 7.75 -5.38 -13.38
CA GLN A 54 7.72 -6.42 -14.43
C GLN A 54 7.59 -7.81 -13.80
N ILE A 55 8.29 -8.05 -12.68
CA ILE A 55 8.18 -9.32 -11.96
C ILE A 55 6.76 -9.48 -11.39
N VAL A 56 6.20 -8.44 -10.76
CA VAL A 56 4.82 -8.47 -10.25
C VAL A 56 3.81 -8.81 -11.34
N CYS A 57 3.97 -8.25 -12.55
CA CYS A 57 3.06 -8.50 -13.66
C CYS A 57 3.18 -9.89 -14.28
N GLN A 58 4.40 -10.50 -14.27
CA GLN A 58 4.71 -11.69 -15.07
C GLN A 58 4.89 -12.97 -14.24
N ALA A 59 5.29 -12.85 -12.97
CA ALA A 59 5.58 -14.00 -12.12
C ALA A 59 4.32 -14.59 -11.50
N ASP A 60 4.44 -15.82 -11.02
CA ASP A 60 3.44 -16.54 -10.25
C ASP A 60 4.06 -17.10 -8.96
N ASP A 61 3.23 -17.70 -8.11
CA ASP A 61 3.60 -18.43 -6.89
C ASP A 61 4.56 -17.65 -5.96
N GLY A 62 5.64 -18.30 -5.53
CA GLY A 62 6.57 -17.75 -4.54
C GLY A 62 7.31 -16.49 -5.03
N ILE A 63 7.67 -16.40 -6.32
CA ILE A 63 8.34 -15.22 -6.88
C ILE A 63 7.34 -14.05 -6.90
N TYR A 64 6.12 -14.26 -7.40
CA TYR A 64 5.07 -13.27 -7.36
C TYR A 64 4.81 -12.78 -5.94
N ASN A 65 4.59 -13.69 -5.00
CA ASN A 65 4.24 -13.31 -3.63
C ASN A 65 5.31 -12.40 -3.00
N ASN A 66 6.60 -12.73 -3.17
CA ASN A 66 7.68 -11.90 -2.61
C ASN A 66 7.87 -10.59 -3.38
N ALA A 67 7.69 -10.58 -4.70
CA ALA A 67 7.75 -9.36 -5.51
C ALA A 67 6.58 -8.43 -5.19
N ALA A 68 5.36 -8.95 -5.17
CA ALA A 68 4.17 -8.18 -4.86
C ALA A 68 4.22 -7.61 -3.44
N GLN A 69 4.60 -8.41 -2.43
CA GLN A 69 4.75 -7.91 -1.06
C GLN A 69 5.86 -6.86 -0.94
N THR A 70 6.98 -7.01 -1.66
CA THR A 70 8.02 -5.98 -1.71
C THR A 70 7.47 -4.68 -2.28
N TRP A 71 6.73 -4.76 -3.37
CA TRP A 71 6.13 -3.61 -4.02
C TRP A 71 5.03 -2.96 -3.16
N ASN A 72 4.09 -3.75 -2.64
CA ASN A 72 2.96 -3.30 -1.82
C ASN A 72 3.43 -2.51 -0.59
N HIS A 73 4.40 -3.07 0.15
CA HIS A 73 4.95 -2.41 1.34
C HIS A 73 5.73 -1.14 0.98
N THR A 74 6.52 -1.18 -0.11
CA THR A 74 7.24 0.01 -0.59
C THR A 74 6.26 1.14 -0.89
N PHE A 75 5.22 0.84 -1.65
CA PHE A 75 4.20 1.79 -2.03
C PHE A 75 3.42 2.31 -0.82
N PHE A 76 3.02 1.42 0.09
CA PHE A 76 2.34 1.79 1.34
C PHE A 76 3.15 2.79 2.16
N PHE A 77 4.42 2.50 2.46
CA PHE A 77 5.24 3.39 3.27
C PHE A 77 5.52 4.74 2.59
N GLN A 78 5.64 4.78 1.27
CA GLN A 78 5.85 6.01 0.52
C GLN A 78 4.62 6.93 0.47
N LEU A 79 3.44 6.39 0.72
CA LEU A 79 2.19 7.14 0.78
C LEU A 79 1.86 7.72 2.16
N LEU A 80 2.69 7.47 3.16
CA LEU A 80 2.50 8.00 4.51
C LEU A 80 3.37 9.24 4.74
N THR A 81 2.92 10.15 5.62
CA THR A 81 3.66 11.36 5.98
C THR A 81 3.24 11.89 7.35
N PRO A 82 4.16 12.48 8.13
CA PRO A 82 3.81 13.21 9.36
C PRO A 82 3.19 14.59 9.09
N LYS A 83 3.26 15.10 7.83
CA LYS A 83 2.91 16.51 7.49
C LYS A 83 1.41 16.78 7.38
N ARG A 84 0.58 15.75 7.21
CA ARG A 84 -0.89 15.85 7.03
C ARG A 84 -1.31 16.88 5.97
N PRO A 85 -0.87 16.75 4.72
CA PRO A 85 -1.23 17.68 3.67
C PRO A 85 -2.75 17.65 3.42
N SER A 86 -3.29 18.79 2.97
CA SER A 86 -4.68 18.84 2.50
C SER A 86 -4.86 18.01 1.24
N LEU A 87 -6.08 17.51 1.03
CA LEU A 87 -6.43 16.84 -0.22
C LEU A 87 -6.44 17.88 -1.36
N PRO A 88 -5.64 17.70 -2.44
CA PRO A 88 -5.65 18.59 -3.59
C PRO A 88 -7.00 18.59 -4.32
N ASP A 89 -7.40 19.75 -4.84
CA ASP A 89 -8.71 19.96 -5.47
C ASP A 89 -8.97 19.05 -6.68
N ASP A 90 -7.95 18.82 -7.51
CA ASP A 90 -8.07 17.93 -8.68
C ASP A 90 -8.40 16.49 -8.26
N LEU A 91 -7.72 15.96 -7.25
CA LEU A 91 -8.02 14.64 -6.71
C LEU A 91 -9.40 14.62 -6.03
N ALA A 92 -9.75 15.66 -5.27
CA ALA A 92 -11.06 15.78 -4.64
C ALA A 92 -12.18 15.77 -5.67
N GLY A 93 -11.98 16.45 -6.82
CA GLY A 93 -12.91 16.45 -7.96
C GLY A 93 -13.13 15.05 -8.54
N LEU A 94 -12.06 14.29 -8.75
CA LEU A 94 -12.15 12.92 -9.25
C LEU A 94 -12.82 11.97 -8.25
N LEU A 95 -12.49 12.09 -6.96
CA LEU A 95 -13.14 11.31 -5.90
C LEU A 95 -14.65 11.62 -5.83
N THR A 96 -15.01 12.90 -5.93
CA THR A 96 -16.42 13.32 -5.95
C THR A 96 -17.15 12.80 -7.19
N ARG A 97 -16.51 12.84 -8.36
CA ARG A 97 -17.08 12.32 -9.60
C ARG A 97 -17.43 10.84 -9.50
N ASP A 98 -16.53 10.03 -8.94
CA ASP A 98 -16.64 8.57 -9.01
C ASP A 98 -17.30 7.95 -7.77
N PHE A 99 -17.25 8.62 -6.61
CA PHE A 99 -17.82 8.13 -5.34
C PHE A 99 -18.98 8.99 -4.82
N GLY A 100 -19.29 10.11 -5.48
CA GLY A 100 -20.33 11.05 -5.05
C GLY A 100 -19.85 12.15 -4.09
N SER A 101 -18.91 11.85 -3.19
CA SER A 101 -18.20 12.82 -2.36
C SER A 101 -16.88 12.23 -1.84
N VAL A 102 -15.98 13.09 -1.33
CA VAL A 102 -14.76 12.67 -0.65
C VAL A 102 -15.07 11.88 0.63
N ASP A 103 -16.10 12.27 1.36
CA ASP A 103 -16.51 11.57 2.59
C ASP A 103 -17.05 10.18 2.24
N GLN A 104 -17.87 10.06 1.20
CA GLN A 104 -18.38 8.76 0.75
C GLN A 104 -17.23 7.83 0.31
N PHE A 105 -16.24 8.36 -0.43
CA PHE A 105 -15.04 7.61 -0.76
C PHE A 105 -14.34 7.06 0.48
N LYS A 106 -14.12 7.91 1.51
CA LYS A 106 -13.48 7.48 2.76
C LYS A 106 -14.29 6.43 3.51
N GLU A 107 -15.61 6.58 3.53
CA GLU A 107 -16.52 5.60 4.13
C GLU A 107 -16.45 4.26 3.40
N ASP A 108 -16.53 4.26 2.07
CA ASP A 108 -16.48 3.05 1.26
C ASP A 108 -15.12 2.34 1.35
N PHE A 109 -14.03 3.10 1.32
CA PHE A 109 -12.68 2.57 1.52
C PHE A 109 -12.52 1.97 2.93
N THR A 110 -12.97 2.67 3.96
CA THR A 110 -12.93 2.19 5.35
C THR A 110 -13.75 0.90 5.50
N LYS A 111 -14.95 0.88 4.91
CA LYS A 111 -15.81 -0.32 4.89
C LYS A 111 -15.14 -1.50 4.18
N ALA A 112 -14.48 -1.26 3.05
CA ALA A 112 -13.72 -2.28 2.34
C ALA A 112 -12.54 -2.80 3.18
N ALA A 113 -11.81 -1.91 3.86
CA ALA A 113 -10.68 -2.27 4.71
C ALA A 113 -11.10 -3.06 5.97
N LEU A 114 -12.25 -2.73 6.57
CA LEU A 114 -12.83 -3.47 7.69
C LEU A 114 -13.36 -4.83 7.24
N GLY A 115 -14.01 -4.87 6.08
CA GLY A 115 -14.70 -6.05 5.56
C GLY A 115 -13.79 -7.08 4.90
N LEU A 116 -12.55 -6.76 4.58
CA LEU A 116 -11.61 -7.72 3.99
C LEU A 116 -11.29 -8.82 5.01
N PHE A 117 -11.77 -10.02 4.73
CA PHE A 117 -11.58 -11.16 5.60
C PHE A 117 -10.13 -11.66 5.54
N GLY A 118 -9.49 -11.80 6.70
CA GLY A 118 -8.10 -12.24 6.79
C GLY A 118 -7.08 -11.16 6.44
N SER A 119 -6.01 -11.57 5.77
CA SER A 119 -4.89 -10.73 5.34
C SER A 119 -5.09 -10.19 3.93
N GLY A 120 -4.65 -8.98 3.71
CA GLY A 120 -4.70 -8.38 2.37
C GLY A 120 -4.48 -6.87 2.37
N TRP A 121 -4.91 -6.25 1.28
CA TRP A 121 -4.68 -4.85 0.96
C TRP A 121 -5.96 -4.24 0.38
N VAL A 122 -6.23 -2.97 0.66
CA VAL A 122 -7.30 -2.23 -0.02
C VAL A 122 -6.70 -1.07 -0.77
N TRP A 123 -7.05 -0.98 -2.04
CA TRP A 123 -6.50 -0.04 -2.99
C TRP A 123 -7.54 0.96 -3.48
N LEU A 124 -7.12 2.20 -3.68
CA LEU A 124 -7.72 3.11 -4.65
C LEU A 124 -6.94 2.96 -5.96
N VAL A 125 -7.62 2.65 -7.03
CA VAL A 125 -7.01 2.44 -8.35
C VAL A 125 -7.66 3.31 -9.42
N LEU A 126 -6.86 3.66 -10.43
CA LEU A 126 -7.33 4.31 -11.65
C LEU A 126 -7.39 3.28 -12.77
N GLY A 127 -8.58 3.07 -13.32
CA GLY A 127 -8.81 2.20 -14.46
C GLY A 127 -8.37 2.82 -15.79
N LYS A 128 -8.25 2.00 -16.83
CA LYS A 128 -7.95 2.45 -18.21
C LYS A 128 -9.03 3.36 -18.81
N ASP A 129 -10.23 3.31 -18.26
CA ASP A 129 -11.36 4.18 -18.60
C ASP A 129 -11.30 5.56 -17.91
N GLY A 130 -10.26 5.81 -17.13
CA GLY A 130 -10.08 7.03 -16.37
C GLY A 130 -10.96 7.15 -15.13
N LYS A 131 -11.58 6.05 -14.67
CA LYS A 131 -12.38 6.01 -13.44
C LYS A 131 -11.61 5.49 -12.26
N LEU A 132 -11.89 6.08 -11.10
CA LEU A 132 -11.42 5.61 -9.81
C LEU A 132 -12.32 4.50 -9.28
N SER A 133 -11.73 3.48 -8.69
CA SER A 133 -12.46 2.41 -8.01
C SER A 133 -11.70 1.85 -6.82
N LEU A 134 -12.40 1.14 -5.94
CA LEU A 134 -11.80 0.40 -4.84
C LEU A 134 -11.56 -1.04 -5.23
N LEU A 135 -10.40 -1.56 -4.87
CA LEU A 135 -9.99 -2.93 -5.13
C LEU A 135 -9.46 -3.59 -3.84
N PRO A 136 -10.29 -4.34 -3.09
CA PRO A 136 -9.78 -5.21 -2.04
C PRO A 136 -9.09 -6.43 -2.65
N THR A 137 -7.89 -6.75 -2.17
CA THR A 137 -7.12 -7.92 -2.63
C THR A 137 -6.67 -8.77 -1.45
N PRO A 138 -6.87 -10.10 -1.49
CA PRO A 138 -6.37 -10.98 -0.43
C PRO A 138 -4.85 -11.18 -0.57
N ASN A 139 -4.21 -11.50 0.56
CA ASN A 139 -2.80 -11.89 0.64
C ASN A 139 -1.83 -10.88 -0.02
N ALA A 140 -1.11 -11.29 -1.07
CA ALA A 140 -0.15 -10.46 -1.81
C ALA A 140 -0.76 -9.75 -3.03
N GLY A 141 -2.08 -9.79 -3.21
CA GLY A 141 -2.73 -9.24 -4.40
C GLY A 141 -2.30 -7.81 -4.72
N ASN A 142 -2.06 -7.55 -6.01
CA ASN A 142 -1.52 -6.28 -6.49
C ASN A 142 -2.22 -5.86 -7.80
N PRO A 143 -2.73 -4.62 -7.91
CA PRO A 143 -3.49 -4.14 -9.06
C PRO A 143 -2.68 -4.04 -10.36
N LEU A 144 -1.34 -4.01 -10.30
CA LEU A 144 -0.49 -3.99 -11.50
C LEU A 144 -0.71 -5.23 -12.36
N LYS A 145 -0.99 -6.40 -11.74
CA LYS A 145 -1.25 -7.64 -12.48
C LYS A 145 -2.50 -7.54 -13.35
N ASP A 146 -3.47 -6.71 -12.96
CA ASP A 146 -4.70 -6.45 -13.70
C ASP A 146 -4.59 -5.23 -14.65
N GLY A 147 -3.40 -4.63 -14.71
CA GLY A 147 -3.13 -3.44 -15.53
C GLY A 147 -3.83 -2.17 -15.03
N LEU A 148 -4.14 -2.12 -13.73
CA LEU A 148 -4.69 -0.96 -13.05
C LEU A 148 -3.58 -0.11 -12.46
N LYS A 149 -3.80 1.21 -12.40
CA LYS A 149 -2.84 2.17 -11.79
C LYS A 149 -3.18 2.37 -10.31
N PRO A 150 -2.35 1.91 -9.36
CA PRO A 150 -2.57 2.13 -7.93
C PRO A 150 -2.29 3.59 -7.56
N LEU A 151 -3.16 4.17 -6.73
CA LEU A 151 -3.04 5.54 -6.24
C LEU A 151 -2.91 5.62 -4.72
N LEU A 152 -3.66 4.79 -3.99
CA LEU A 152 -3.61 4.70 -2.54
C LEU A 152 -3.74 3.24 -2.11
N VAL A 153 -3.11 2.87 -1.00
CA VAL A 153 -3.21 1.53 -0.42
C VAL A 153 -3.18 1.57 1.09
N ILE A 154 -3.91 0.66 1.72
CA ILE A 154 -3.76 0.32 3.13
C ILE A 154 -3.43 -1.17 3.28
N ASP A 155 -2.46 -1.47 4.14
CA ASP A 155 -2.16 -2.82 4.59
C ASP A 155 -3.12 -3.21 5.71
N VAL A 156 -3.91 -4.27 5.52
CA VAL A 156 -4.81 -4.80 6.55
C VAL A 156 -4.41 -6.19 7.05
N TRP A 157 -3.17 -6.61 6.76
CA TRP A 157 -2.53 -7.71 7.48
C TRP A 157 -2.41 -7.35 8.96
N GLU A 158 -2.56 -8.32 9.85
CA GLU A 158 -2.45 -8.07 11.30
C GLU A 158 -1.09 -7.52 11.71
N HIS A 159 0.00 -7.93 11.04
CA HIS A 159 1.33 -7.40 11.30
C HIS A 159 1.45 -5.87 11.10
N ALA A 160 0.58 -5.28 10.29
CA ALA A 160 0.61 -3.84 10.02
C ALA A 160 0.12 -3.00 11.20
N TYR A 161 -0.73 -3.57 12.07
CA TYR A 161 -1.39 -2.80 13.13
C TYR A 161 -1.38 -3.44 14.52
N TYR A 162 -1.04 -4.72 14.64
CA TYR A 162 -1.22 -5.45 15.90
C TYR A 162 -0.35 -4.91 17.05
N ILE A 163 0.84 -4.37 16.77
CA ILE A 163 1.72 -3.79 17.79
C ILE A 163 1.04 -2.59 18.46
N ASP A 164 0.53 -1.65 17.68
CA ASP A 164 -0.04 -0.40 18.19
C ASP A 164 -1.53 -0.52 18.57
N TYR A 165 -2.27 -1.34 17.84
CA TYR A 165 -3.76 -1.37 17.92
C TYR A 165 -4.31 -2.72 18.33
N ARG A 166 -3.49 -3.77 18.48
CA ARG A 166 -3.93 -5.14 18.76
C ARG A 166 -4.97 -5.58 17.70
N ASN A 167 -6.09 -6.11 18.12
CA ASN A 167 -7.18 -6.55 17.25
C ASN A 167 -8.08 -5.40 16.75
N ASN A 168 -7.77 -4.15 17.09
CA ASN A 168 -8.61 -3.00 16.72
C ASN A 168 -8.23 -2.42 15.35
N ARG A 169 -8.55 -3.15 14.27
CA ARG A 169 -8.33 -2.71 12.89
C ARG A 169 -9.01 -1.35 12.61
N ALA A 170 -10.17 -1.09 13.21
CA ALA A 170 -10.89 0.16 13.00
C ALA A 170 -10.07 1.38 13.46
N ALA A 171 -9.47 1.32 14.66
CA ALA A 171 -8.63 2.40 15.15
C ALA A 171 -7.35 2.61 14.30
N PHE A 172 -6.78 1.54 13.75
CA PHE A 172 -5.68 1.63 12.80
C PHE A 172 -6.10 2.36 11.51
N ILE A 173 -7.27 2.05 10.95
CA ILE A 173 -7.76 2.72 9.74
C ILE A 173 -8.02 4.21 10.01
N GLU A 174 -8.54 4.58 11.17
CA GLU A 174 -8.67 5.98 11.59
C GLU A 174 -7.33 6.70 11.68
N ALA A 175 -6.30 6.03 12.20
CA ALA A 175 -4.93 6.56 12.24
C ALA A 175 -4.33 6.69 10.85
N PHE A 176 -4.54 5.70 9.97
CA PHE A 176 -4.10 5.73 8.58
C PHE A 176 -4.58 6.99 7.85
N TRP A 177 -5.87 7.35 7.96
CA TRP A 177 -6.40 8.56 7.31
C TRP A 177 -5.68 9.85 7.73
N LYS A 178 -5.10 9.89 8.92
CA LYS A 178 -4.32 11.04 9.43
C LYS A 178 -2.88 11.06 8.92
N LEU A 179 -2.43 9.96 8.32
CA LEU A 179 -1.05 9.78 7.84
C LEU A 179 -0.93 9.81 6.31
N VAL A 180 -2.03 9.77 5.56
CA VAL A 180 -2.01 9.76 4.10
C VAL A 180 -1.36 11.02 3.55
N ASN A 181 -0.38 10.83 2.67
CA ASN A 181 0.24 11.87 1.88
C ASN A 181 -0.60 12.17 0.62
N TRP A 182 -1.62 13.01 0.77
CA TRP A 182 -2.54 13.34 -0.31
C TRP A 182 -1.87 14.01 -1.51
N GLU A 183 -0.81 14.81 -1.29
CA GLU A 183 -0.01 15.37 -2.37
C GLU A 183 0.61 14.26 -3.21
N LYS A 184 1.22 13.25 -2.54
CA LYS A 184 1.81 12.11 -3.22
C LYS A 184 0.77 11.27 -3.97
N VAL A 185 -0.43 11.10 -3.41
CA VAL A 185 -1.53 10.40 -4.09
C VAL A 185 -1.95 11.16 -5.36
N ALA A 186 -2.05 12.49 -5.29
CA ALA A 186 -2.37 13.33 -6.44
C ALA A 186 -1.27 13.30 -7.52
N ASP A 187 0.01 13.34 -7.14
CA ASP A 187 1.15 13.22 -8.06
C ASP A 187 1.09 11.93 -8.90
N LEU A 188 0.51 10.87 -8.35
CA LEU A 188 0.34 9.60 -9.05
C LEU A 188 -0.74 9.64 -10.14
N LEU A 189 -1.58 10.65 -10.21
CA LEU A 189 -2.56 10.78 -11.30
C LEU A 189 -1.88 11.01 -12.65
N GLY A 190 -0.79 11.74 -12.68
CA GLY A 190 0.00 12.03 -13.88
C GLY A 190 -0.08 13.46 -14.30
#